data_128a0b0820454c79c84e7c714827320b
#
_entry.id   128a0b0820454c79c84e7c714827320b
#
_cell.length_a   1.000
_cell.length_b   1.000
_cell.length_c   1.000
_cell.angle_alpha   90.00
_cell.angle_beta   90.00
_cell.angle_gamma   90.00
#
_symmetry.space_group_name_H-M   'P 1'
#
loop_
_entity.id
_entity.type
_entity.pdbx_description
1 polymer ?
#
loop_
_entity_poly.entity_id
_entity_poly.type
_entity_poly.pdbx_seq_one_letter_code
_entity_poly.pdbx_strand_id
1 'polypeptide(L)'
;MAAVKSQPTRIVIVGGGYVGMYTALGLQKKLRSGEASVTVIDPQPHMTYQPFLPEAAAGSIEPRHVVVPLRKVLKRCHVVTGRATKIEHARKAVTVELADGHVEEYEYDVLVSALGAISRTLPIPGLPEVGIGMKTIGEAIYLRNHVLSRLDQAASTNDPELRKRLLSFVVIGGGFAGIETLAELEDMARYALRYYEGLRQEDMHWVLVEATNRIMPEVSAKLGVYTVQQLEKRGIKCYLDTRVKSMENGHVVLDDGTEFDSDTIIWTAGMKANPMLRNTDLPLDARGRVQCTAAMQVVGLPGVWAAGDCSAVPDLSRTEEDPTATCVPNAQHAIRQSKLLAKNIVATLRGRKPKDYFHKYLGSVAGLGLYKGVADVFGLRFKGVVAWFMHRSYHVMFMPTVNRKFRVFVDWTQALFSGREVVALGQIHEPKAEFDRATKS
;
A
#
# COMPACT_ATOMS: atom_id res chain seq x y z
N MET A 1 4.69 -8.60 -53.87
CA MET A 1 3.78 -8.99 -52.78
C MET A 1 4.06 -8.09 -51.61
N ALA A 2 3.20 -7.12 -51.31
CA ALA A 2 3.32 -6.31 -50.13
C ALA A 2 3.09 -7.20 -48.90
N ALA A 3 4.07 -7.28 -48.00
CA ALA A 3 3.92 -8.00 -46.75
C ALA A 3 2.70 -7.42 -46.01
N VAL A 4 1.67 -8.25 -45.82
CA VAL A 4 0.54 -7.92 -44.95
C VAL A 4 1.17 -7.59 -43.59
N LYS A 5 1.17 -6.31 -43.18
CA LYS A 5 1.57 -5.91 -41.83
C LYS A 5 0.63 -6.63 -40.89
N SER A 6 1.11 -7.69 -40.23
CA SER A 6 0.37 -8.31 -39.15
C SER A 6 0.03 -7.23 -38.12
N GLN A 7 -1.20 -7.20 -37.61
CA GLN A 7 -1.59 -6.29 -36.58
C GLN A 7 -0.64 -6.47 -35.37
N PRO A 8 -0.23 -5.37 -34.69
CA PRO A 8 0.63 -5.47 -33.53
C PRO A 8 -0.04 -6.29 -32.42
N THR A 9 0.72 -7.14 -31.75
CA THR A 9 0.23 -7.94 -30.61
C THR A 9 -0.36 -7.02 -29.53
N ARG A 10 -1.59 -7.27 -29.12
CA ARG A 10 -2.28 -6.47 -28.09
C ARG A 10 -1.93 -7.02 -26.72
N ILE A 11 -1.21 -6.22 -25.93
CA ILE A 11 -0.87 -6.54 -24.53
C ILE A 11 -1.76 -5.70 -23.63
N VAL A 12 -2.61 -6.36 -22.82
CA VAL A 12 -3.43 -5.69 -21.81
C VAL A 12 -2.89 -5.99 -20.41
N ILE A 13 -2.63 -4.93 -19.65
CA ILE A 13 -2.17 -4.98 -18.24
C ILE A 13 -3.29 -4.47 -17.36
N VAL A 14 -3.82 -5.32 -16.50
CA VAL A 14 -4.90 -4.97 -15.56
C VAL A 14 -4.32 -4.66 -14.20
N GLY A 15 -4.33 -3.38 -13.83
CA GLY A 15 -3.71 -2.80 -12.65
C GLY A 15 -2.49 -1.95 -12.99
N GLY A 16 -2.48 -0.69 -12.56
CA GLY A 16 -1.40 0.30 -12.76
C GLY A 16 -0.48 0.48 -11.54
N GLY A 17 -0.54 -0.43 -10.56
CA GLY A 17 0.31 -0.43 -9.38
C GLY A 17 1.78 -0.79 -9.68
N TYR A 18 2.49 -1.34 -8.68
CA TYR A 18 3.90 -1.73 -8.84
C TYR A 18 4.12 -2.61 -10.06
N VAL A 19 3.42 -3.73 -10.13
CA VAL A 19 3.62 -4.71 -11.21
C VAL A 19 3.26 -4.11 -12.55
N GLY A 20 2.07 -3.53 -12.68
CA GLY A 20 1.59 -3.03 -13.98
C GLY A 20 2.43 -1.88 -14.52
N MET A 21 2.67 -0.85 -13.71
CA MET A 21 3.47 0.30 -14.15
C MET A 21 4.90 -0.09 -14.52
N TYR A 22 5.61 -0.86 -13.66
CA TYR A 22 7.00 -1.24 -13.96
C TYR A 22 7.10 -2.23 -15.12
N THR A 23 6.12 -3.13 -15.31
CA THR A 23 6.04 -3.99 -16.49
C THR A 23 5.84 -3.16 -17.76
N ALA A 24 4.89 -2.24 -17.78
CA ALA A 24 4.65 -1.34 -18.90
C ALA A 24 5.88 -0.46 -19.21
N LEU A 25 6.55 0.09 -18.19
CA LEU A 25 7.84 0.81 -18.33
C LEU A 25 8.92 -0.06 -18.96
N GLY A 26 8.98 -1.33 -18.58
CA GLY A 26 9.91 -2.31 -19.15
C GLY A 26 9.59 -2.64 -20.61
N LEU A 27 8.32 -2.84 -20.93
CA LEU A 27 7.83 -3.14 -22.27
C LEU A 27 8.07 -1.98 -23.23
N GLN A 28 7.68 -0.74 -22.86
CA GLN A 28 7.89 0.44 -23.73
C GLN A 28 9.36 0.70 -24.09
N LYS A 29 10.30 0.22 -23.27
CA LYS A 29 11.74 0.32 -23.53
C LYS A 29 12.27 -0.80 -24.43
N LYS A 30 11.62 -1.96 -24.42
CA LYS A 30 12.15 -3.19 -25.03
C LYS A 30 11.43 -3.59 -26.32
N LEU A 31 10.15 -3.21 -26.48
CA LEU A 31 9.38 -3.45 -27.70
C LEU A 31 9.88 -2.56 -28.82
N ARG A 32 9.98 -3.15 -30.01
CA ARG A 32 10.26 -2.42 -31.25
C ARG A 32 9.00 -1.69 -31.73
N SER A 33 9.15 -0.73 -32.61
CA SER A 33 8.01 -0.06 -33.24
C SER A 33 7.17 -1.08 -34.02
N GLY A 34 5.85 -1.10 -33.78
CA GLY A 34 4.92 -2.02 -34.45
C GLY A 34 4.92 -3.47 -33.96
N GLU A 35 5.78 -3.86 -32.99
CA GLU A 35 5.84 -5.22 -32.44
C GLU A 35 4.63 -5.55 -31.57
N ALA A 36 4.25 -4.62 -30.68
CA ALA A 36 3.05 -4.76 -29.86
C ALA A 36 2.51 -3.38 -29.42
N SER A 37 1.21 -3.32 -29.14
CA SER A 37 0.55 -2.24 -28.42
C SER A 37 0.37 -2.63 -26.94
N VAL A 38 0.51 -1.66 -26.02
CA VAL A 38 0.36 -1.91 -24.58
C VAL A 38 -0.75 -1.02 -24.04
N THR A 39 -1.78 -1.62 -23.47
CA THR A 39 -2.86 -0.93 -22.74
C THR A 39 -2.74 -1.23 -21.25
N VAL A 40 -2.79 -0.20 -20.41
CA VAL A 40 -2.80 -0.32 -18.95
C VAL A 40 -4.13 0.19 -18.41
N ILE A 41 -4.84 -0.65 -17.68
CA ILE A 41 -6.17 -0.35 -17.12
C ILE A 41 -6.04 -0.25 -15.61
N ASP A 42 -6.43 0.89 -15.02
CA ASP A 42 -6.45 1.10 -13.57
C ASP A 42 -7.54 2.11 -13.20
N PRO A 43 -8.28 1.92 -12.12
CA PRO A 43 -9.27 2.91 -11.65
C PRO A 43 -8.63 4.23 -11.21
N GLN A 44 -7.33 4.24 -10.90
CA GLN A 44 -6.59 5.45 -10.54
C GLN A 44 -5.65 5.88 -11.68
N PRO A 45 -5.54 7.19 -11.96
CA PRO A 45 -4.64 7.69 -13.00
C PRO A 45 -3.17 7.69 -12.57
N HIS A 46 -2.86 7.09 -11.41
CA HIS A 46 -1.54 7.11 -10.80
C HIS A 46 -1.22 5.80 -10.05
N MET A 47 0.05 5.50 -9.96
CA MET A 47 0.60 4.50 -9.06
C MET A 47 0.94 5.14 -7.72
N THR A 48 0.60 4.51 -6.60
CA THR A 48 0.95 4.96 -5.24
C THR A 48 2.19 4.23 -4.74
N TYR A 49 3.19 5.00 -4.28
CA TYR A 49 4.37 4.45 -3.62
C TYR A 49 4.08 4.22 -2.13
N GLN A 50 3.46 3.11 -1.82
CA GLN A 50 2.89 2.78 -0.50
C GLN A 50 3.85 2.90 0.69
N PRO A 51 5.17 2.60 0.59
CA PRO A 51 6.06 2.76 1.74
C PRO A 51 6.17 4.17 2.29
N PHE A 52 5.77 5.19 1.55
CA PHE A 52 5.76 6.57 2.03
C PHE A 52 4.37 7.08 2.44
N LEU A 53 3.35 6.21 2.46
CA LEU A 53 2.03 6.60 2.97
C LEU A 53 2.04 7.03 4.44
N PRO A 54 2.77 6.35 5.37
CA PRO A 54 2.87 6.80 6.76
C PRO A 54 3.46 8.20 6.89
N GLU A 55 4.54 8.51 6.16
CA GLU A 55 5.15 9.84 6.16
C GLU A 55 4.25 10.90 5.50
N ALA A 56 3.46 10.54 4.48
CA ALA A 56 2.47 11.43 3.88
C ALA A 56 1.29 11.70 4.82
N ALA A 57 0.81 10.67 5.53
CA ALA A 57 -0.22 10.81 6.55
C ALA A 57 0.24 11.65 7.75
N ALA A 58 1.54 11.68 8.04
CA ALA A 58 2.10 12.47 9.14
C ALA A 58 2.66 13.85 8.72
N GLY A 59 2.41 14.30 7.48
CA GLY A 59 2.84 15.61 7.02
C GLY A 59 4.34 15.79 6.79
N SER A 60 5.12 14.69 6.76
CA SER A 60 6.55 14.72 6.46
C SER A 60 6.84 14.76 4.96
N ILE A 61 5.89 14.32 4.14
CA ILE A 61 5.95 14.32 2.67
C ILE A 61 4.61 14.82 2.13
N GLU A 62 4.66 15.69 1.14
CA GLU A 62 3.45 16.12 0.41
C GLU A 62 2.79 14.90 -0.27
N PRO A 63 1.48 14.62 -0.02
CA PRO A 63 0.82 13.43 -0.55
C PRO A 63 0.94 13.25 -2.07
N ARG A 64 0.94 14.34 -2.86
CA ARG A 64 1.13 14.30 -4.31
C ARG A 64 2.53 13.83 -4.73
N HIS A 65 3.52 13.86 -3.85
CA HIS A 65 4.87 13.42 -4.16
C HIS A 65 5.05 11.91 -4.05
N VAL A 66 4.17 11.21 -3.32
CA VAL A 66 4.21 9.74 -3.21
C VAL A 66 3.40 9.01 -4.28
N VAL A 67 2.77 9.74 -5.22
CA VAL A 67 2.05 9.17 -6.36
C VAL A 67 2.73 9.49 -7.68
N VAL A 68 2.65 8.57 -8.64
CA VAL A 68 3.30 8.69 -9.96
C VAL A 68 2.23 8.66 -11.05
N PRO A 69 1.99 9.76 -11.78
CA PRO A 69 0.99 9.80 -12.85
C PRO A 69 1.34 8.83 -13.97
N LEU A 70 0.46 7.86 -14.26
CA LEU A 70 0.69 6.80 -15.24
C LEU A 70 0.90 7.39 -16.65
N ARG A 71 0.03 8.29 -17.11
CA ARG A 71 0.14 8.92 -18.44
C ARG A 71 1.45 9.69 -18.64
N LYS A 72 2.03 10.25 -17.55
CA LYS A 72 3.31 10.97 -17.63
C LYS A 72 4.50 10.05 -17.88
N VAL A 73 4.47 8.84 -17.33
CA VAL A 73 5.59 7.89 -17.40
C VAL A 73 5.43 6.83 -18.48
N LEU A 74 4.19 6.49 -18.86
CA LEU A 74 3.85 5.47 -19.85
C LEU A 74 3.52 6.10 -21.21
N LYS A 75 4.45 6.88 -21.76
CA LYS A 75 4.25 7.67 -23.00
C LYS A 75 3.99 6.84 -24.26
N ARG A 76 4.36 5.57 -24.26
CA ARG A 76 4.18 4.64 -25.40
C ARG A 76 3.12 3.56 -25.11
N CYS A 77 2.32 3.78 -24.06
CA CYS A 77 1.22 2.89 -23.69
C CYS A 77 -0.10 3.65 -23.73
N HIS A 78 -1.17 2.98 -24.06
CA HIS A 78 -2.53 3.47 -23.85
C HIS A 78 -2.90 3.29 -22.38
N VAL A 79 -3.28 4.35 -21.67
CA VAL A 79 -3.69 4.29 -20.27
C VAL A 79 -5.18 4.55 -20.17
N VAL A 80 -5.92 3.55 -19.72
CA VAL A 80 -7.37 3.60 -19.47
C VAL A 80 -7.62 3.81 -17.99
N THR A 81 -8.32 4.88 -17.64
CA THR A 81 -8.79 5.10 -16.28
C THR A 81 -10.17 4.48 -16.14
N GLY A 82 -10.22 3.27 -15.60
CA GLY A 82 -11.44 2.47 -15.45
C GLY A 82 -11.19 1.25 -14.56
N ARG A 83 -12.26 0.69 -14.07
CA ARG A 83 -12.26 -0.50 -13.21
C ARG A 83 -12.50 -1.75 -14.03
N ALA A 84 -11.53 -2.63 -14.11
CA ALA A 84 -11.77 -3.96 -14.66
C ALA A 84 -12.74 -4.73 -13.74
N THR A 85 -13.84 -5.21 -14.31
CA THR A 85 -14.91 -5.92 -13.59
C THR A 85 -14.95 -7.40 -13.90
N LYS A 86 -14.42 -7.80 -15.08
CA LYS A 86 -14.38 -9.19 -15.53
C LYS A 86 -13.18 -9.45 -16.42
N ILE A 87 -12.62 -10.65 -16.39
CA ILE A 87 -11.67 -11.17 -17.36
C ILE A 87 -12.18 -12.51 -17.85
N GLU A 88 -12.34 -12.66 -19.16
CA GLU A 88 -12.75 -13.89 -19.84
C GLU A 88 -11.63 -14.33 -20.79
N HIS A 89 -10.73 -15.18 -20.31
CA HIS A 89 -9.60 -15.64 -21.12
C HIS A 89 -10.07 -16.48 -22.33
N ALA A 90 -11.15 -17.24 -22.19
CA ALA A 90 -11.74 -18.00 -23.28
C ALA A 90 -12.14 -17.11 -24.48
N ARG A 91 -12.55 -15.85 -24.19
CA ARG A 91 -12.87 -14.82 -25.20
C ARG A 91 -11.70 -13.86 -25.47
N LYS A 92 -10.63 -13.94 -24.68
CA LYS A 92 -9.51 -12.97 -24.65
C LYS A 92 -9.97 -11.53 -24.49
N ALA A 93 -10.88 -11.29 -23.56
CA ALA A 93 -11.50 -9.98 -23.30
C ALA A 93 -11.41 -9.59 -21.83
N VAL A 94 -11.24 -8.29 -21.59
CA VAL A 94 -11.33 -7.64 -20.27
C VAL A 94 -12.47 -6.62 -20.32
N THR A 95 -13.46 -6.78 -19.45
CA THR A 95 -14.56 -5.83 -19.29
C THR A 95 -14.15 -4.74 -18.31
N VAL A 96 -14.36 -3.49 -18.69
CA VAL A 96 -13.92 -2.31 -17.93
C VAL A 96 -15.08 -1.33 -17.77
N GLU A 97 -15.38 -0.96 -16.54
CA GLU A 97 -16.29 0.12 -16.20
C GLU A 97 -15.51 1.44 -16.10
N LEU A 98 -15.87 2.42 -16.91
CA LEU A 98 -15.30 3.75 -16.91
C LEU A 98 -15.91 4.63 -15.81
N ALA A 99 -15.32 5.81 -15.55
CA ALA A 99 -15.75 6.71 -14.47
C ALA A 99 -17.17 7.30 -14.70
N ASP A 100 -17.65 7.33 -15.92
CA ASP A 100 -18.98 7.78 -16.31
C ASP A 100 -20.04 6.65 -16.30
N GLY A 101 -19.64 5.44 -15.90
CA GLY A 101 -20.49 4.25 -15.86
C GLY A 101 -20.59 3.48 -17.18
N HIS A 102 -19.99 3.97 -18.27
CA HIS A 102 -19.92 3.19 -19.51
C HIS A 102 -19.04 1.94 -19.35
N VAL A 103 -19.45 0.87 -20.01
CA VAL A 103 -18.72 -0.40 -19.99
C VAL A 103 -18.09 -0.63 -21.36
N GLU A 104 -16.79 -0.88 -21.38
CA GLU A 104 -16.01 -1.19 -22.58
C GLU A 104 -15.33 -2.55 -22.46
N GLU A 105 -15.12 -3.20 -23.60
CA GLU A 105 -14.35 -4.43 -23.70
C GLU A 105 -12.99 -4.18 -24.38
N TYR A 106 -11.93 -4.70 -23.79
CA TYR A 106 -10.57 -4.65 -24.31
C TYR A 106 -10.10 -6.05 -24.66
N GLU A 107 -10.01 -6.33 -25.95
CA GLU A 107 -9.45 -7.58 -26.43
C GLU A 107 -7.93 -7.63 -26.29
N TYR A 108 -7.38 -8.82 -26.07
CA TYR A 108 -5.94 -9.01 -25.91
C TYR A 108 -5.43 -10.29 -26.59
N ASP A 109 -4.16 -10.27 -26.93
CA ASP A 109 -3.38 -11.45 -27.32
C ASP A 109 -2.49 -11.90 -26.16
N VAL A 110 -2.06 -10.93 -25.31
CA VAL A 110 -1.30 -11.16 -24.08
C VAL A 110 -1.96 -10.41 -22.93
N LEU A 111 -2.22 -11.10 -21.82
CA LEU A 111 -2.77 -10.54 -20.60
C LEU A 111 -1.73 -10.49 -19.49
N VAL A 112 -1.72 -9.42 -18.71
CA VAL A 112 -0.99 -9.30 -17.45
C VAL A 112 -1.97 -8.97 -16.33
N SER A 113 -2.21 -9.90 -15.41
CA SER A 113 -2.94 -9.64 -14.16
C SER A 113 -1.98 -9.01 -13.15
N ALA A 114 -2.18 -7.73 -12.84
CA ALA A 114 -1.38 -6.92 -11.93
C ALA A 114 -2.25 -6.22 -10.86
N LEU A 115 -3.38 -6.85 -10.50
CA LEU A 115 -4.45 -6.31 -9.66
C LEU A 115 -4.05 -6.06 -8.20
N GLY A 116 -2.93 -6.62 -7.76
CA GLY A 116 -2.44 -6.47 -6.39
C GLY A 116 -3.38 -7.06 -5.33
N ALA A 117 -3.35 -6.48 -4.14
CA ALA A 117 -4.13 -6.88 -2.99
C ALA A 117 -4.86 -5.68 -2.37
N ILE A 118 -5.95 -5.97 -1.68
CA ILE A 118 -6.71 -4.99 -0.88
C ILE A 118 -6.56 -5.32 0.61
N SER A 119 -6.94 -4.39 1.49
CA SER A 119 -7.02 -4.63 2.92
C SER A 119 -7.96 -5.80 3.20
N ARG A 120 -7.54 -6.71 4.07
CA ARG A 120 -8.38 -7.79 4.55
C ARG A 120 -9.20 -7.28 5.72
N THR A 121 -10.49 -7.21 5.55
CA THR A 121 -11.44 -6.99 6.64
C THR A 121 -11.86 -8.32 7.25
N LEU A 122 -12.13 -8.32 8.55
CA LEU A 122 -12.68 -9.45 9.30
C LEU A 122 -14.13 -9.14 9.70
N PRO A 123 -14.97 -10.15 9.98
CA PRO A 123 -16.33 -9.93 10.44
C PRO A 123 -16.36 -9.53 11.93
N ILE A 124 -15.74 -8.39 12.23
CA ILE A 124 -15.70 -7.80 13.57
C ILE A 124 -16.81 -6.73 13.61
N PRO A 125 -17.72 -6.77 14.60
CA PRO A 125 -18.75 -5.76 14.76
C PRO A 125 -18.17 -4.34 14.84
N GLY A 126 -18.72 -3.41 14.10
CA GLY A 126 -18.29 -2.01 14.02
C GLY A 126 -17.12 -1.74 13.07
N LEU A 127 -16.37 -2.76 12.60
CA LEU A 127 -15.20 -2.51 11.71
C LEU A 127 -15.56 -1.77 10.41
N PRO A 128 -16.64 -2.10 9.70
CA PRO A 128 -17.00 -1.39 8.46
C PRO A 128 -17.33 0.09 8.69
N GLU A 129 -17.86 0.45 9.84
CA GLU A 129 -18.37 1.79 10.18
C GLU A 129 -17.26 2.71 10.70
N VAL A 130 -16.39 2.19 11.57
CA VAL A 130 -15.39 3.03 12.26
C VAL A 130 -13.95 2.78 11.82
N GLY A 131 -13.67 1.69 11.09
CA GLY A 131 -12.31 1.34 10.68
C GLY A 131 -11.77 2.24 9.57
N ILE A 132 -10.59 2.78 9.76
CA ILE A 132 -9.87 3.61 8.78
C ILE A 132 -8.72 2.78 8.20
N GLY A 133 -8.66 2.61 6.87
CA GLY A 133 -7.59 1.91 6.19
C GLY A 133 -6.31 2.76 6.06
N MET A 134 -5.21 2.11 5.62
CA MET A 134 -3.93 2.77 5.31
C MET A 134 -3.26 2.14 4.09
N LYS A 135 -3.98 2.06 2.98
CA LYS A 135 -3.54 1.41 1.74
C LYS A 135 -3.46 2.37 0.55
N THR A 136 -4.25 3.43 0.57
CA THR A 136 -4.39 4.41 -0.51
C THR A 136 -3.92 5.79 -0.09
N ILE A 137 -3.63 6.66 -1.07
CA ILE A 137 -3.28 8.05 -0.77
C ILE A 137 -4.48 8.83 -0.19
N GLY A 138 -5.69 8.48 -0.57
CA GLY A 138 -6.90 9.09 -0.01
C GLY A 138 -7.04 8.77 1.48
N GLU A 139 -6.83 7.51 1.89
CA GLU A 139 -6.84 7.12 3.30
C GLU A 139 -5.74 7.83 4.11
N ALA A 140 -4.54 7.99 3.55
CA ALA A 140 -3.45 8.72 4.21
C ALA A 140 -3.79 10.20 4.44
N ILE A 141 -4.37 10.88 3.45
CA ILE A 141 -4.83 12.28 3.56
C ILE A 141 -5.97 12.39 4.57
N TYR A 142 -6.96 11.47 4.48
CA TYR A 142 -8.08 11.43 5.42
C TYR A 142 -7.56 11.27 6.86
N LEU A 143 -6.70 10.29 7.10
CA LEU A 143 -6.17 9.96 8.41
C LEU A 143 -5.39 11.13 9.03
N ARG A 144 -4.58 11.84 8.23
CA ARG A 144 -3.91 13.07 8.65
C ARG A 144 -4.90 14.11 9.16
N ASN A 145 -5.88 14.45 8.33
CA ASN A 145 -6.89 15.45 8.66
C ASN A 145 -7.72 15.01 9.86
N HIS A 146 -8.05 13.73 9.94
CA HIS A 146 -8.82 13.15 11.03
C HIS A 146 -8.09 13.29 12.37
N VAL A 147 -6.83 12.86 12.47
CA VAL A 147 -6.04 12.96 13.70
C VAL A 147 -5.91 14.43 14.17
N LEU A 148 -5.58 15.35 13.27
CA LEU A 148 -5.48 16.78 13.61
C LEU A 148 -6.83 17.36 14.04
N SER A 149 -7.93 16.99 13.35
CA SER A 149 -9.28 17.41 13.74
C SER A 149 -9.69 16.88 15.13
N ARG A 150 -9.21 15.67 15.51
CA ARG A 150 -9.45 15.16 16.88
C ARG A 150 -8.73 16.01 17.92
N LEU A 151 -7.52 16.47 17.65
CA LEU A 151 -6.81 17.41 18.54
C LEU A 151 -7.55 18.74 18.65
N ASP A 152 -8.02 19.32 17.53
CA ASP A 152 -8.81 20.58 17.53
C ASP A 152 -10.07 20.45 18.38
N GLN A 153 -10.81 19.34 18.22
CA GLN A 153 -12.03 19.09 18.98
C GLN A 153 -11.75 18.83 20.47
N ALA A 154 -10.69 18.08 20.78
CA ALA A 154 -10.28 17.81 22.15
C ALA A 154 -9.85 19.09 22.90
N ALA A 155 -9.19 20.02 22.20
CA ALA A 155 -8.85 21.33 22.76
C ALA A 155 -10.06 22.23 22.98
N SER A 156 -11.13 22.03 22.22
CA SER A 156 -12.32 22.89 22.22
C SER A 156 -13.43 22.39 23.16
N THR A 157 -13.40 21.12 23.59
CA THR A 157 -14.45 20.55 24.45
C THR A 157 -14.12 20.69 25.94
N ASN A 158 -15.14 20.92 26.75
CA ASN A 158 -15.06 20.87 28.22
C ASN A 158 -15.51 19.50 28.78
N ASP A 159 -16.03 18.60 27.95
CA ASP A 159 -16.44 17.26 28.37
C ASP A 159 -15.20 16.34 28.47
N PRO A 160 -14.84 15.86 29.67
CA PRO A 160 -13.63 15.05 29.87
C PRO A 160 -13.72 13.67 29.19
N GLU A 161 -14.90 13.06 29.14
CA GLU A 161 -15.07 11.74 28.51
C GLU A 161 -14.97 11.86 27.00
N LEU A 162 -15.60 12.88 26.40
CA LEU A 162 -15.43 13.17 24.98
C LEU A 162 -13.97 13.47 24.63
N ARG A 163 -13.28 14.30 25.45
CA ARG A 163 -11.86 14.63 25.27
C ARG A 163 -11.00 13.37 25.27
N LYS A 164 -11.21 12.48 26.24
CA LYS A 164 -10.48 11.21 26.34
C LYS A 164 -10.69 10.32 25.14
N ARG A 165 -11.92 10.22 24.65
CA ARG A 165 -12.29 9.45 23.45
C ARG A 165 -11.62 10.03 22.19
N LEU A 166 -11.65 11.37 22.01
CA LEU A 166 -11.01 12.09 20.90
C LEU A 166 -9.48 11.92 20.86
N LEU A 167 -8.85 11.82 22.03
CA LEU A 167 -7.40 11.66 22.20
C LEU A 167 -6.95 10.19 22.29
N SER A 168 -7.86 9.24 22.06
CA SER A 168 -7.56 7.81 21.96
C SER A 168 -7.39 7.39 20.49
N PHE A 169 -6.24 6.80 20.17
CA PHE A 169 -5.84 6.41 18.82
C PHE A 169 -5.42 4.94 18.81
N VAL A 170 -6.07 4.12 18.01
CA VAL A 170 -5.87 2.67 17.99
C VAL A 170 -5.37 2.24 16.62
N VAL A 171 -4.29 1.47 16.60
CA VAL A 171 -3.80 0.80 15.38
C VAL A 171 -3.91 -0.71 15.57
N ILE A 172 -4.62 -1.36 14.67
CA ILE A 172 -4.83 -2.80 14.67
C ILE A 172 -4.00 -3.43 13.56
N GLY A 173 -3.02 -4.26 13.98
CA GLY A 173 -2.05 -4.92 13.11
C GLY A 173 -0.62 -4.39 13.31
N GLY A 174 0.25 -5.25 13.82
CA GLY A 174 1.66 -4.97 14.13
C GLY A 174 2.64 -5.26 12.99
N GLY A 175 2.18 -5.34 11.74
CA GLY A 175 3.04 -5.39 10.55
C GLY A 175 3.73 -4.05 10.26
N PHE A 176 4.58 -4.00 9.22
CA PHE A 176 5.30 -2.76 8.85
C PHE A 176 4.37 -1.56 8.70
N ALA A 177 3.28 -1.70 7.92
CA ALA A 177 2.35 -0.60 7.68
C ALA A 177 1.74 -0.05 8.97
N GLY A 178 1.34 -0.93 9.91
CA GLY A 178 0.76 -0.51 11.19
C GLY A 178 1.78 0.20 12.07
N ILE A 179 2.96 -0.38 12.24
CA ILE A 179 4.02 0.18 13.08
C ILE A 179 4.51 1.54 12.55
N GLU A 180 4.73 1.66 11.24
CA GLU A 180 5.17 2.91 10.63
C GLU A 180 4.09 3.99 10.70
N THR A 181 2.82 3.62 10.45
CA THR A 181 1.68 4.54 10.58
C THR A 181 1.51 5.03 12.01
N LEU A 182 1.52 4.12 12.98
CA LEU A 182 1.43 4.45 14.41
C LEU A 182 2.55 5.41 14.82
N ALA A 183 3.79 5.07 14.47
CA ALA A 183 4.95 5.84 14.86
C ALA A 183 4.99 7.25 14.25
N GLU A 184 4.63 7.38 12.97
CA GLU A 184 4.61 8.65 12.26
C GLU A 184 3.44 9.55 12.72
N LEU A 185 2.24 8.97 12.93
CA LEU A 185 1.08 9.75 13.39
C LEU A 185 1.25 10.22 14.85
N GLU A 186 1.81 9.37 15.73
CA GLU A 186 2.11 9.80 17.11
C GLU A 186 3.15 10.92 17.12
N ASP A 187 4.21 10.81 16.30
CA ASP A 187 5.19 11.89 16.16
C ASP A 187 4.55 13.20 15.65
N MET A 188 3.61 13.11 14.71
CA MET A 188 2.86 14.27 14.19
C MET A 188 1.98 14.88 15.29
N ALA A 189 1.17 14.07 15.97
CA ALA A 189 0.27 14.53 17.01
C ALA A 189 1.05 15.17 18.18
N ARG A 190 2.11 14.53 18.64
CA ARG A 190 3.00 15.06 19.68
C ARG A 190 3.70 16.36 19.25
N TYR A 191 4.09 16.47 17.96
CA TYR A 191 4.63 17.72 17.44
C TYR A 191 3.56 18.82 17.42
N ALA A 192 2.31 18.50 17.06
CA ALA A 192 1.20 19.44 16.98
C ALA A 192 0.80 20.02 18.34
N LEU A 193 0.96 19.27 19.45
CA LEU A 193 0.58 19.73 20.79
C LEU A 193 1.18 21.09 21.19
N ARG A 194 2.31 21.49 20.60
CA ARG A 194 2.90 22.82 20.86
C ARG A 194 2.00 24.00 20.48
N TYR A 195 0.95 23.74 19.70
CA TYR A 195 -0.02 24.75 19.24
C TYR A 195 -1.36 24.64 19.95
N TYR A 196 -1.52 23.67 20.89
CA TYR A 196 -2.76 23.43 21.63
C TYR A 196 -2.58 23.72 23.11
N GLU A 197 -3.14 24.84 23.57
CA GLU A 197 -3.20 25.11 24.99
C GLU A 197 -4.09 24.10 25.72
N GLY A 198 -3.63 23.59 26.88
CA GLY A 198 -4.39 22.64 27.69
C GLY A 198 -4.38 21.19 27.27
N LEU A 199 -3.70 20.82 26.16
CA LEU A 199 -3.44 19.43 25.80
C LEU A 199 -1.98 19.08 26.08
N ARG A 200 -1.76 17.89 26.65
CA ARG A 200 -0.43 17.35 26.98
C ARG A 200 -0.25 15.97 26.37
N GLN A 201 0.99 15.52 26.29
CA GLN A 201 1.32 14.21 25.72
C GLN A 201 0.66 13.06 26.52
N GLU A 202 0.59 13.19 27.85
CA GLU A 202 -0.04 12.21 28.73
C GLU A 202 -1.56 12.10 28.56
N ASP A 203 -2.21 13.10 27.94
CA ASP A 203 -3.64 13.06 27.63
C ASP A 203 -3.94 12.20 26.37
N MET A 204 -2.93 11.95 25.54
CA MET A 204 -3.07 11.12 24.36
C MET A 204 -2.87 9.62 24.68
N HIS A 205 -3.81 8.80 24.27
CA HIS A 205 -3.79 7.34 24.45
C HIS A 205 -3.55 6.64 23.11
N TRP A 206 -2.32 6.24 22.88
CA TRP A 206 -1.93 5.47 21.69
C TRP A 206 -1.89 3.98 22.02
N VAL A 207 -2.57 3.18 21.19
CA VAL A 207 -2.72 1.74 21.38
C VAL A 207 -2.35 1.00 20.12
N LEU A 208 -1.53 -0.03 20.24
CA LEU A 208 -1.28 -1.05 19.23
C LEU A 208 -1.93 -2.36 19.67
N VAL A 209 -2.74 -2.97 18.79
CA VAL A 209 -3.30 -4.32 19.00
C VAL A 209 -2.77 -5.24 17.93
N GLU A 210 -2.11 -6.33 18.34
CA GLU A 210 -1.56 -7.34 17.44
C GLU A 210 -1.98 -8.76 17.89
N ALA A 211 -2.57 -9.49 16.96
CA ALA A 211 -3.13 -10.82 17.21
C ALA A 211 -2.06 -11.93 17.48
N THR A 212 -0.81 -11.64 17.18
CA THR A 212 0.31 -12.55 17.41
C THR A 212 1.21 -12.05 18.55
N ASN A 213 2.05 -12.93 19.05
CA ASN A 213 2.96 -12.62 20.16
C ASN A 213 4.14 -11.71 19.77
N ARG A 214 4.19 -11.23 18.50
CA ARG A 214 5.27 -10.35 18.00
C ARG A 214 4.82 -9.44 16.90
N ILE A 215 5.42 -8.28 16.83
CA ILE A 215 5.27 -7.32 15.72
C ILE A 215 6.35 -7.55 14.65
N MET A 216 6.09 -7.05 13.45
CA MET A 216 7.03 -7.04 12.31
C MET A 216 7.73 -8.41 12.12
N PRO A 217 7.00 -9.48 11.75
CA PRO A 217 7.55 -10.84 11.67
C PRO A 217 8.70 -10.97 10.67
N GLU A 218 8.85 -10.03 9.75
CA GLU A 218 9.91 -10.00 8.72
C GLU A 218 11.26 -9.51 9.24
N VAL A 219 11.34 -8.91 10.42
CA VAL A 219 12.61 -8.58 11.08
C VAL A 219 12.93 -9.64 12.16
N SER A 220 14.18 -9.67 12.62
CA SER A 220 14.57 -10.56 13.70
C SER A 220 13.77 -10.30 14.98
N ALA A 221 13.51 -11.35 15.79
CA ALA A 221 12.77 -11.23 17.04
C ALA A 221 13.36 -10.15 17.98
N LYS A 222 14.70 -10.04 18.02
CA LYS A 222 15.40 -9.01 18.82
C LYS A 222 15.05 -7.58 18.39
N LEU A 223 14.85 -7.33 17.08
CA LEU A 223 14.42 -6.02 16.59
C LEU A 223 12.93 -5.78 16.84
N GLY A 224 12.08 -6.80 16.77
CA GLY A 224 10.67 -6.71 17.16
C GLY A 224 10.52 -6.27 18.62
N VAL A 225 11.21 -6.95 19.55
CA VAL A 225 11.23 -6.58 20.98
C VAL A 225 11.76 -5.16 21.19
N TYR A 226 12.87 -4.80 20.53
CA TYR A 226 13.39 -3.43 20.60
C TYR A 226 12.35 -2.41 20.12
N THR A 227 11.62 -2.71 19.06
CA THR A 227 10.58 -1.81 18.54
C THR A 227 9.46 -1.62 19.55
N VAL A 228 8.93 -2.67 20.17
CA VAL A 228 7.94 -2.58 21.25
C VAL A 228 8.46 -1.65 22.37
N GLN A 229 9.67 -1.90 22.86
CA GLN A 229 10.29 -1.04 23.89
C GLN A 229 10.40 0.44 23.48
N GLN A 230 10.66 0.73 22.19
CA GLN A 230 10.70 2.12 21.70
C GLN A 230 9.30 2.75 21.62
N LEU A 231 8.27 1.99 21.30
CA LEU A 231 6.88 2.46 21.32
C LEU A 231 6.40 2.70 22.76
N GLU A 232 6.65 1.76 23.67
CA GLU A 232 6.28 1.89 25.08
C GLU A 232 6.95 3.09 25.77
N LYS A 233 8.23 3.38 25.45
CA LYS A 233 8.92 4.60 25.92
C LYS A 233 8.27 5.91 25.48
N ARG A 234 7.42 5.86 24.45
CA ARG A 234 6.62 7.00 23.95
C ARG A 234 5.22 7.04 24.58
N GLY A 235 4.91 6.13 25.51
CA GLY A 235 3.59 6.01 26.14
C GLY A 235 2.59 5.21 25.32
N ILE A 236 3.03 4.53 24.26
CA ILE A 236 2.15 3.68 23.42
C ILE A 236 1.94 2.34 24.12
N LYS A 237 0.69 1.95 24.36
CA LYS A 237 0.35 0.63 24.90
C LYS A 237 0.34 -0.41 23.79
N CYS A 238 1.09 -1.52 23.97
CA CYS A 238 1.16 -2.60 23.01
C CYS A 238 0.47 -3.84 23.58
N TYR A 239 -0.67 -4.22 23.00
CA TYR A 239 -1.37 -5.47 23.28
C TYR A 239 -0.96 -6.51 22.24
N LEU A 240 -0.10 -7.44 22.63
CA LEU A 240 0.37 -8.56 21.81
C LEU A 240 -0.44 -9.81 22.19
N ASP A 241 -0.52 -10.78 21.27
CA ASP A 241 -1.34 -11.97 21.41
C ASP A 241 -2.80 -11.67 21.79
N THR A 242 -3.29 -10.55 21.27
CA THR A 242 -4.59 -9.97 21.63
C THR A 242 -5.37 -9.60 20.38
N ARG A 243 -6.67 -9.94 20.35
CA ARG A 243 -7.57 -9.67 19.22
C ARG A 243 -8.69 -8.72 19.60
N VAL A 244 -9.13 -7.94 18.63
CA VAL A 244 -10.34 -7.14 18.79
C VAL A 244 -11.56 -8.01 18.58
N LYS A 245 -12.49 -7.98 19.55
CA LYS A 245 -13.81 -8.65 19.49
C LYS A 245 -14.87 -7.76 18.87
N SER A 246 -14.89 -6.47 19.24
CA SER A 246 -15.85 -5.46 18.75
C SER A 246 -15.24 -4.06 18.75
N MET A 247 -15.77 -3.18 17.92
CA MET A 247 -15.48 -1.76 17.91
C MET A 247 -16.72 -0.92 17.56
N GLU A 248 -17.90 -1.43 17.93
CA GLU A 248 -19.18 -0.77 17.64
C GLU A 248 -19.24 0.61 18.27
N ASN A 249 -19.66 1.61 17.48
CA ASN A 249 -19.74 3.01 17.90
C ASN A 249 -18.42 3.59 18.46
N GLY A 250 -17.26 2.99 18.11
CA GLY A 250 -15.98 3.39 18.63
C GLY A 250 -15.64 2.80 20.01
N HIS A 251 -16.49 1.96 20.57
CA HIS A 251 -16.21 1.20 21.80
C HIS A 251 -15.41 -0.06 21.44
N VAL A 252 -14.14 -0.07 21.77
CA VAL A 252 -13.19 -1.16 21.46
C VAL A 252 -13.18 -2.17 22.60
N VAL A 253 -13.48 -3.42 22.27
CA VAL A 253 -13.45 -4.57 23.19
C VAL A 253 -12.40 -5.55 22.70
N LEU A 254 -11.42 -5.88 23.56
CA LEU A 254 -10.37 -6.85 23.29
C LEU A 254 -10.74 -8.25 23.86
N ASP A 255 -10.05 -9.28 23.41
CA ASP A 255 -10.32 -10.66 23.84
C ASP A 255 -9.74 -10.98 25.24
N ASP A 256 -8.84 -10.15 25.77
CA ASP A 256 -8.36 -10.20 27.15
C ASP A 256 -9.29 -9.51 28.17
N GLY A 257 -10.40 -8.92 27.72
CA GLY A 257 -11.37 -8.19 28.54
C GLY A 257 -11.07 -6.71 28.70
N THR A 258 -10.02 -6.18 28.07
CA THR A 258 -9.75 -4.73 28.07
C THR A 258 -10.77 -4.01 27.18
N GLU A 259 -11.29 -2.90 27.68
CA GLU A 259 -12.27 -2.05 26.96
C GLU A 259 -11.88 -0.58 27.03
N PHE A 260 -12.11 0.17 25.95
CA PHE A 260 -11.90 1.62 25.90
C PHE A 260 -12.58 2.23 24.67
N ASP A 261 -12.85 3.53 24.72
CA ASP A 261 -13.45 4.28 23.61
C ASP A 261 -12.39 4.96 22.75
N SER A 262 -12.61 5.01 21.45
CA SER A 262 -11.76 5.70 20.48
C SER A 262 -12.55 6.14 19.26
N ASP A 263 -12.33 7.36 18.81
CA ASP A 263 -12.84 7.87 17.53
C ASP A 263 -11.86 7.62 16.37
N THR A 264 -10.68 7.08 16.66
CA THR A 264 -9.64 6.83 15.66
C THR A 264 -9.16 5.40 15.72
N ILE A 265 -9.70 4.55 14.83
CA ILE A 265 -9.37 3.12 14.75
C ILE A 265 -8.79 2.81 13.37
N ILE A 266 -7.49 2.54 13.31
CA ILE A 266 -6.74 2.33 12.08
C ILE A 266 -6.56 0.84 11.85
N TRP A 267 -7.05 0.34 10.71
CA TRP A 267 -7.00 -1.07 10.36
C TRP A 267 -5.89 -1.38 9.36
N THR A 268 -4.88 -2.11 9.81
CA THR A 268 -3.74 -2.57 8.99
C THR A 268 -3.55 -4.09 9.04
N ALA A 269 -4.52 -4.83 9.62
CA ALA A 269 -4.44 -6.25 9.90
C ALA A 269 -4.66 -7.12 8.65
N GLY A 270 -3.62 -7.23 7.84
CA GLY A 270 -3.54 -8.17 6.74
C GLY A 270 -4.06 -7.66 5.40
N MET A 271 -3.77 -8.47 4.39
CA MET A 271 -4.16 -8.23 3.00
C MET A 271 -4.81 -9.48 2.40
N LYS A 272 -5.65 -9.31 1.39
CA LYS A 272 -6.21 -10.39 0.56
C LYS A 272 -6.07 -10.02 -0.92
N ALA A 273 -5.96 -11.03 -1.77
CA ALA A 273 -5.97 -10.85 -3.21
C ALA A 273 -7.21 -10.05 -3.65
N ASN A 274 -7.07 -9.27 -4.72
CA ASN A 274 -8.18 -8.44 -5.22
C ASN A 274 -9.40 -9.34 -5.56
N PRO A 275 -10.58 -9.06 -4.98
CA PRO A 275 -11.77 -9.91 -5.16
C PRO A 275 -12.27 -9.99 -6.61
N MET A 276 -11.88 -9.04 -7.47
CA MET A 276 -12.19 -9.09 -8.91
C MET A 276 -11.66 -10.37 -9.57
N LEU A 277 -10.60 -10.99 -9.02
CA LEU A 277 -10.09 -12.26 -9.52
C LEU A 277 -11.13 -13.39 -9.50
N ARG A 278 -12.13 -13.32 -8.64
CA ARG A 278 -13.25 -14.28 -8.61
C ARG A 278 -14.18 -14.14 -9.83
N ASN A 279 -14.13 -13.00 -10.52
CA ASN A 279 -14.86 -12.73 -11.75
C ASN A 279 -13.97 -13.03 -12.99
N THR A 280 -13.12 -14.05 -12.90
CA THR A 280 -12.22 -14.45 -13.98
C THR A 280 -12.25 -15.97 -14.13
N ASP A 281 -11.91 -16.45 -15.30
CA ASP A 281 -11.67 -17.86 -15.60
C ASP A 281 -10.20 -18.27 -15.41
N LEU A 282 -9.42 -17.47 -14.69
CA LEU A 282 -8.03 -17.76 -14.35
C LEU A 282 -7.95 -18.77 -13.17
N PRO A 283 -6.99 -19.71 -13.19
CA PRO A 283 -6.81 -20.66 -12.07
C PRO A 283 -6.35 -19.94 -10.80
N LEU A 284 -7.11 -20.09 -9.72
CA LEU A 284 -6.83 -19.48 -8.43
C LEU A 284 -6.38 -20.50 -7.39
N ASP A 285 -5.51 -20.08 -6.47
CA ASP A 285 -5.18 -20.86 -5.27
C ASP A 285 -6.26 -20.70 -4.18
N ALA A 286 -6.12 -21.43 -3.08
CA ALA A 286 -7.04 -21.37 -1.93
C ALA A 286 -7.14 -19.96 -1.28
N ARG A 287 -6.16 -19.08 -1.53
CA ARG A 287 -6.13 -17.69 -1.05
C ARG A 287 -6.70 -16.69 -2.07
N GLY A 288 -7.22 -17.18 -3.21
CA GLY A 288 -7.77 -16.37 -4.29
C GLY A 288 -6.72 -15.66 -5.15
N ARG A 289 -5.46 -16.12 -5.16
CA ARG A 289 -4.37 -15.60 -5.99
C ARG A 289 -4.24 -16.43 -7.27
N VAL A 290 -3.86 -15.78 -8.37
CA VAL A 290 -3.64 -16.45 -9.65
C VAL A 290 -2.46 -17.44 -9.55
N GLN A 291 -2.67 -18.70 -9.90
CA GLN A 291 -1.62 -19.73 -9.89
C GLN A 291 -0.64 -19.50 -11.05
N CYS A 292 0.63 -19.41 -10.73
CA CYS A 292 1.69 -19.09 -11.68
C CYS A 292 2.82 -20.12 -11.65
N THR A 293 3.52 -20.24 -12.77
CA THR A 293 4.85 -20.86 -12.83
C THR A 293 5.90 -19.93 -12.22
N ALA A 294 7.09 -20.43 -11.95
CA ALA A 294 8.22 -19.59 -11.51
C ALA A 294 8.60 -18.48 -12.51
N ALA A 295 8.28 -18.66 -13.80
CA ALA A 295 8.45 -17.63 -14.83
C ALA A 295 7.32 -16.58 -14.84
N MET A 296 6.33 -16.68 -13.94
CA MET A 296 5.16 -15.81 -13.82
C MET A 296 4.12 -15.98 -14.95
N GLN A 297 4.17 -17.06 -15.71
CA GLN A 297 3.08 -17.47 -16.59
C GLN A 297 1.96 -18.09 -15.76
N VAL A 298 0.71 -17.81 -16.13
CA VAL A 298 -0.44 -18.46 -15.51
C VAL A 298 -0.47 -19.93 -15.92
N VAL A 299 -0.68 -20.82 -14.95
CA VAL A 299 -0.67 -22.27 -15.18
C VAL A 299 -1.76 -22.65 -16.19
N GLY A 300 -1.37 -23.38 -17.24
CA GLY A 300 -2.29 -23.86 -18.27
C GLY A 300 -2.77 -22.81 -19.29
N LEU A 301 -2.41 -21.53 -19.15
CA LEU A 301 -2.91 -20.45 -20.02
C LEU A 301 -1.77 -19.73 -20.76
N PRO A 302 -1.43 -20.15 -22.01
CA PRO A 302 -0.43 -19.46 -22.80
C PRO A 302 -0.80 -17.99 -23.07
N GLY A 303 0.19 -17.10 -22.98
CA GLY A 303 -0.03 -15.65 -23.20
C GLY A 303 -0.61 -14.91 -21.99
N VAL A 304 -0.90 -15.60 -20.88
CA VAL A 304 -1.39 -14.99 -19.64
C VAL A 304 -0.31 -14.99 -18.57
N TRP A 305 -0.15 -13.85 -17.93
CA TRP A 305 0.88 -13.60 -16.92
C TRP A 305 0.26 -12.97 -15.67
N ALA A 306 0.82 -13.27 -14.50
CA ALA A 306 0.47 -12.58 -13.28
C ALA A 306 1.68 -12.44 -12.36
N ALA A 307 1.73 -11.35 -11.59
CA ALA A 307 2.82 -11.10 -10.65
C ALA A 307 2.37 -10.20 -9.48
N GLY A 308 3.17 -10.15 -8.44
CA GLY A 308 2.90 -9.38 -7.22
C GLY A 308 1.83 -10.01 -6.33
N ASP A 309 1.18 -9.17 -5.53
CA ASP A 309 0.30 -9.62 -4.43
C ASP A 309 -0.94 -10.40 -4.88
N CYS A 310 -1.35 -10.26 -6.14
CA CYS A 310 -2.48 -11.01 -6.73
C CYS A 310 -2.10 -12.39 -7.26
N SER A 311 -0.83 -12.81 -7.19
CA SER A 311 -0.32 -14.04 -7.80
C SER A 311 0.38 -14.96 -6.81
N ALA A 312 0.29 -16.26 -7.07
CA ALA A 312 0.99 -17.32 -6.35
C ALA A 312 2.20 -17.79 -7.16
N VAL A 313 3.22 -16.93 -7.26
CA VAL A 313 4.50 -17.26 -7.91
C VAL A 313 5.33 -18.10 -6.94
N PRO A 314 5.85 -19.29 -7.34
CA PRO A 314 6.72 -20.11 -6.51
C PRO A 314 7.94 -19.33 -6.00
N ASP A 315 8.28 -19.51 -4.74
CA ASP A 315 9.47 -18.92 -4.13
C ASP A 315 10.64 -19.91 -4.19
N LEU A 316 11.40 -19.84 -5.27
CA LEU A 316 12.53 -20.74 -5.51
C LEU A 316 13.68 -20.58 -4.49
N SER A 317 13.68 -19.54 -3.66
CA SER A 317 14.67 -19.38 -2.60
C SER A 317 14.36 -20.20 -1.35
N ARG A 318 13.14 -20.76 -1.26
CA ARG A 318 12.64 -21.54 -0.12
C ARG A 318 12.23 -22.96 -0.47
N THR A 319 12.43 -23.41 -1.71
CA THR A 319 12.00 -24.73 -2.20
C THR A 319 12.64 -25.90 -1.44
N GLU A 320 13.83 -25.72 -0.88
CA GLU A 320 14.48 -26.75 -0.04
C GLU A 320 13.77 -26.90 1.32
N GLU A 321 13.19 -25.83 1.87
CA GLU A 321 12.49 -25.82 3.15
C GLU A 321 11.00 -26.17 2.96
N ASP A 322 10.37 -25.60 1.94
CA ASP A 322 8.96 -25.77 1.60
C ASP A 322 8.77 -25.73 0.08
N PRO A 323 8.61 -26.88 -0.58
CA PRO A 323 8.38 -26.95 -2.03
C PRO A 323 7.12 -26.25 -2.52
N THR A 324 6.17 -25.97 -1.62
CA THR A 324 4.90 -25.28 -1.92
C THR A 324 4.96 -23.79 -1.64
N ALA A 325 6.10 -23.29 -1.15
CA ALA A 325 6.27 -21.88 -0.83
C ALA A 325 6.03 -20.97 -2.02
N THR A 326 5.27 -19.92 -1.80
CA THR A 326 5.04 -18.85 -2.78
C THR A 326 5.58 -17.54 -2.25
N CYS A 327 5.98 -16.66 -3.18
CA CYS A 327 6.45 -15.32 -2.84
C CYS A 327 5.44 -14.60 -1.94
N VAL A 328 5.92 -14.01 -0.86
CA VAL A 328 5.08 -13.23 0.04
C VAL A 328 4.65 -11.91 -0.62
N PRO A 329 3.41 -11.45 -0.39
CA PRO A 329 2.94 -10.17 -0.91
C PRO A 329 3.75 -9.01 -0.31
N ASN A 330 4.61 -8.40 -1.13
CA ASN A 330 5.35 -7.19 -0.75
C ASN A 330 5.86 -6.42 -1.98
N ALA A 331 6.19 -5.14 -1.77
CA ALA A 331 6.70 -4.26 -2.82
C ALA A 331 8.07 -4.73 -3.39
N GLN A 332 8.90 -5.42 -2.60
CA GLN A 332 10.20 -5.92 -3.06
C GLN A 332 10.02 -6.97 -4.16
N HIS A 333 9.16 -7.98 -3.91
CA HIS A 333 8.82 -8.98 -4.93
C HIS A 333 8.13 -8.33 -6.12
N ALA A 334 7.11 -7.48 -5.91
CA ALA A 334 6.37 -6.83 -6.99
C ALA A 334 7.27 -6.06 -7.97
N ILE A 335 8.22 -5.26 -7.48
CA ILE A 335 9.16 -4.49 -8.31
C ILE A 335 10.14 -5.40 -9.07
N ARG A 336 10.65 -6.46 -8.45
CA ARG A 336 11.62 -7.38 -9.09
C ARG A 336 10.94 -8.27 -10.11
N GLN A 337 9.79 -8.82 -9.74
CA GLN A 337 8.96 -9.62 -10.64
C GLN A 337 8.58 -8.82 -11.88
N SER A 338 8.12 -7.58 -11.77
CA SER A 338 7.72 -6.76 -12.91
C SER A 338 8.84 -6.50 -13.90
N LYS A 339 10.08 -6.31 -13.42
CA LYS A 339 11.25 -6.11 -14.28
C LYS A 339 11.59 -7.37 -15.08
N LEU A 340 11.45 -8.54 -14.47
CA LEU A 340 11.66 -9.84 -15.14
C LEU A 340 10.47 -10.16 -16.05
N LEU A 341 9.25 -9.89 -15.62
CA LEU A 341 8.02 -10.13 -16.38
C LEU A 341 8.05 -9.41 -17.73
N ALA A 342 8.45 -8.13 -17.76
CA ALA A 342 8.63 -7.41 -19.03
C ALA A 342 9.67 -8.06 -19.96
N LYS A 343 10.74 -8.64 -19.39
CA LYS A 343 11.74 -9.39 -20.18
C LYS A 343 11.16 -10.70 -20.69
N ASN A 344 10.41 -11.41 -19.85
CA ASN A 344 9.81 -12.69 -20.16
C ASN A 344 8.75 -12.56 -21.25
N ILE A 345 7.87 -11.55 -21.17
CA ILE A 345 6.87 -11.27 -22.22
C ILE A 345 7.57 -11.03 -23.56
N VAL A 346 8.57 -10.13 -23.61
CA VAL A 346 9.31 -9.84 -24.85
C VAL A 346 10.08 -11.08 -25.36
N ALA A 347 10.63 -11.91 -24.47
CA ALA A 347 11.29 -13.14 -24.84
C ALA A 347 10.30 -14.11 -25.51
N THR A 348 9.13 -14.31 -24.92
CA THR A 348 8.08 -15.19 -25.45
C THR A 348 7.52 -14.68 -26.78
N LEU A 349 7.27 -13.38 -26.95
CA LEU A 349 6.87 -12.78 -28.22
C LEU A 349 7.87 -13.05 -29.35
N ARG A 350 9.15 -13.22 -29.01
CA ARG A 350 10.25 -13.50 -29.93
C ARG A 350 10.63 -14.97 -29.98
N GLY A 351 9.76 -15.89 -29.54
CA GLY A 351 9.97 -17.34 -29.56
C GLY A 351 11.06 -17.86 -28.61
N ARG A 352 11.45 -17.08 -27.59
CA ARG A 352 12.46 -17.48 -26.61
C ARG A 352 11.81 -17.91 -25.29
N LYS A 353 12.44 -18.84 -24.58
CA LYS A 353 11.95 -19.30 -23.27
C LYS A 353 12.03 -18.18 -22.22
N PRO A 354 10.98 -18.00 -21.40
CA PRO A 354 11.01 -17.12 -20.25
C PRO A 354 11.95 -17.68 -19.17
N LYS A 355 12.44 -16.80 -18.27
CA LYS A 355 13.31 -17.14 -17.16
C LYS A 355 12.51 -17.20 -15.86
N ASP A 356 12.89 -18.13 -14.99
CA ASP A 356 12.31 -18.24 -13.68
C ASP A 356 12.71 -17.07 -12.77
N TYR A 357 11.80 -16.67 -11.92
CA TYR A 357 12.02 -15.66 -10.88
C TYR A 357 12.73 -16.30 -9.69
N PHE A 358 13.84 -15.72 -9.32
CA PHE A 358 14.58 -16.07 -8.12
C PHE A 358 14.97 -14.79 -7.38
N HIS A 359 14.71 -14.74 -6.08
CA HIS A 359 15.16 -13.63 -5.25
C HIS A 359 15.41 -14.11 -3.82
N LYS A 360 16.67 -14.06 -3.41
CA LYS A 360 17.04 -14.26 -2.01
C LYS A 360 16.70 -13.00 -1.22
N TYR A 361 16.02 -13.19 -0.10
CA TYR A 361 15.67 -12.09 0.80
C TYR A 361 16.94 -11.41 1.35
N LEU A 362 17.02 -10.08 1.19
CA LEU A 362 18.21 -9.31 1.56
C LEU A 362 18.06 -8.56 2.87
N GLY A 363 16.84 -8.52 3.42
CA GLY A 363 16.54 -7.85 4.67
C GLY A 363 15.36 -6.88 4.58
N SER A 364 15.05 -6.28 5.72
CA SER A 364 13.96 -5.30 5.92
C SER A 364 14.46 -4.05 6.61
N VAL A 365 13.78 -2.95 6.31
CA VAL A 365 13.98 -1.65 6.98
C VAL A 365 12.62 -1.08 7.36
N ALA A 366 12.51 -0.46 8.53
CA ALA A 366 11.28 0.21 8.99
C ALA A 366 11.59 1.55 9.65
N GLY A 367 10.73 2.55 9.37
CA GLY A 367 10.68 3.82 10.08
C GLY A 367 9.91 3.67 11.40
N LEU A 368 10.38 4.32 12.46
CA LEU A 368 9.71 4.38 13.77
C LEU A 368 9.45 5.83 14.19
N GLY A 369 9.12 6.69 13.21
CA GLY A 369 9.03 8.12 13.38
C GLY A 369 10.37 8.84 13.16
N LEU A 370 10.43 10.11 13.52
CA LEU A 370 11.58 10.97 13.23
C LEU A 370 12.84 10.49 13.98
N TYR A 371 13.94 10.30 13.24
CA TYR A 371 15.26 9.85 13.72
C TYR A 371 15.28 8.45 14.38
N LYS A 372 14.22 7.67 14.21
CA LYS A 372 14.12 6.31 14.76
C LYS A 372 13.80 5.31 13.66
N GLY A 373 14.44 4.16 13.72
CA GLY A 373 14.19 3.07 12.78
C GLY A 373 14.84 1.78 13.24
N VAL A 374 14.52 0.71 12.52
CA VAL A 374 15.15 -0.59 12.61
C VAL A 374 15.48 -1.09 11.21
N ALA A 375 16.60 -1.78 11.07
CA ALA A 375 17.00 -2.42 9.82
C ALA A 375 17.67 -3.77 10.13
N ASP A 376 17.25 -4.79 9.40
CA ASP A 376 17.86 -6.11 9.39
C ASP A 376 18.31 -6.37 7.96
N VAL A 377 19.58 -6.19 7.67
CA VAL A 377 20.12 -6.23 6.30
C VAL A 377 21.37 -7.09 6.28
N PHE A 378 21.38 -8.14 5.47
CA PHE A 378 22.49 -9.11 5.39
C PHE A 378 22.87 -9.73 6.75
N GLY A 379 21.89 -9.91 7.66
CA GLY A 379 22.10 -10.42 9.02
C GLY A 379 22.67 -9.39 10.01
N LEU A 380 22.97 -8.16 9.55
CA LEU A 380 23.37 -7.04 10.40
C LEU A 380 22.14 -6.25 10.86
N ARG A 381 22.11 -5.91 12.16
CA ARG A 381 21.00 -5.23 12.80
C ARG A 381 21.37 -3.80 13.16
N PHE A 382 20.66 -2.85 12.57
CA PHE A 382 20.83 -1.42 12.83
C PHE A 382 19.59 -0.88 13.55
N LYS A 383 19.78 0.17 14.35
CA LYS A 383 18.76 0.81 15.18
C LYS A 383 18.92 2.33 15.17
N GLY A 384 17.86 3.06 15.57
CA GLY A 384 17.87 4.50 15.74
C GLY A 384 18.11 5.26 14.43
N VAL A 385 18.93 6.33 14.51
CA VAL A 385 19.17 7.27 13.38
C VAL A 385 19.76 6.58 12.15
N VAL A 386 20.68 5.64 12.35
CA VAL A 386 21.31 4.90 11.25
C VAL A 386 20.27 4.11 10.45
N ALA A 387 19.43 3.34 11.16
CA ALA A 387 18.36 2.57 10.52
C ALA A 387 17.30 3.47 9.86
N TRP A 388 16.97 4.60 10.49
CA TRP A 388 16.08 5.60 9.92
C TRP A 388 16.62 6.19 8.61
N PHE A 389 17.92 6.51 8.55
CA PHE A 389 18.55 6.97 7.31
C PHE A 389 18.60 5.87 6.24
N MET A 390 18.86 4.62 6.64
CA MET A 390 18.82 3.46 5.74
C MET A 390 17.41 3.28 5.14
N HIS A 391 16.36 3.36 5.96
CA HIS A 391 14.96 3.26 5.50
C HIS A 391 14.64 4.32 4.44
N ARG A 392 14.91 5.60 4.72
CA ARG A 392 14.67 6.71 3.79
C ARG A 392 15.46 6.58 2.50
N SER A 393 16.76 6.31 2.62
CA SER A 393 17.65 6.14 1.46
C SER A 393 17.21 4.98 0.56
N TYR A 394 16.87 3.83 1.17
CA TYR A 394 16.37 2.67 0.46
C TYR A 394 15.09 3.02 -0.32
N HIS A 395 14.09 3.59 0.32
CA HIS A 395 12.83 3.88 -0.33
C HIS A 395 12.92 4.97 -1.42
N VAL A 396 13.73 6.02 -1.21
CA VAL A 396 14.00 7.00 -2.28
C VAL A 396 14.70 6.34 -3.47
N MET A 397 15.68 5.44 -3.22
CA MET A 397 16.36 4.74 -4.30
C MET A 397 15.39 3.93 -5.18
N PHE A 398 14.41 3.26 -4.56
CA PHE A 398 13.42 2.43 -5.26
C PHE A 398 12.18 3.19 -5.75
N MET A 399 12.01 4.44 -5.33
CA MET A 399 10.91 5.26 -5.82
C MET A 399 11.00 5.47 -7.34
N PRO A 400 9.89 5.30 -8.09
CA PRO A 400 9.91 5.51 -9.53
C PRO A 400 10.08 6.99 -9.87
N THR A 401 10.87 7.26 -10.90
CA THR A 401 11.20 8.56 -11.47
C THR A 401 12.09 9.48 -10.62
N VAL A 402 13.06 10.11 -11.30
CA VAL A 402 13.98 11.09 -10.68
C VAL A 402 13.22 12.29 -10.11
N ASN A 403 12.17 12.74 -10.81
CA ASN A 403 11.34 13.87 -10.35
C ASN A 403 10.71 13.62 -8.97
N ARG A 404 10.18 12.39 -8.72
CA ARG A 404 9.57 12.07 -7.43
C ARG A 404 10.63 11.94 -6.33
N LYS A 405 11.77 11.33 -6.63
CA LYS A 405 12.92 11.27 -5.71
C LYS A 405 13.34 12.64 -5.23
N PHE A 406 13.50 13.58 -6.17
CA PHE A 406 13.91 14.95 -5.88
C PHE A 406 12.85 15.68 -5.01
N ARG A 407 11.56 15.54 -5.33
CA ARG A 407 10.49 16.17 -4.54
C ARG A 407 10.43 15.67 -3.11
N VAL A 408 10.50 14.35 -2.91
CA VAL A 408 10.54 13.75 -1.56
C VAL A 408 11.78 14.21 -0.80
N PHE A 409 12.93 14.30 -1.45
CA PHE A 409 14.14 14.83 -0.84
C PHE A 409 13.99 16.31 -0.40
N VAL A 410 13.35 17.13 -1.23
CA VAL A 410 13.06 18.54 -0.91
C VAL A 410 12.08 18.64 0.27
N ASP A 411 11.02 17.82 0.30
CA ASP A 411 10.06 17.79 1.42
C ASP A 411 10.77 17.48 2.74
N TRP A 412 11.63 16.47 2.76
CA TRP A 412 12.39 16.13 3.96
C TRP A 412 13.38 17.23 4.37
N THR A 413 14.01 17.88 3.41
CA THR A 413 14.91 19.00 3.68
C THR A 413 14.15 20.18 4.25
N GLN A 414 13.00 20.51 3.68
CA GLN A 414 12.13 21.56 4.21
C GLN A 414 11.66 21.22 5.63
N ALA A 415 11.20 19.99 5.88
CA ALA A 415 10.75 19.56 7.19
C ALA A 415 11.83 19.65 8.29
N LEU A 416 13.11 19.56 7.94
CA LEU A 416 14.22 19.76 8.88
C LEU A 416 14.31 21.21 9.40
N PHE A 417 13.97 22.21 8.57
CA PHE A 417 14.10 23.62 8.92
C PHE A 417 12.78 24.24 9.36
N SER A 418 11.66 23.84 8.74
CA SER A 418 10.33 24.43 8.99
C SER A 418 9.44 23.59 9.92
N GLY A 419 9.90 22.37 10.27
CA GLY A 419 9.08 21.43 11.01
C GLY A 419 8.02 20.74 10.15
N ARG A 420 7.10 20.00 10.80
CA ARG A 420 6.00 19.30 10.11
C ARG A 420 4.83 20.24 9.87
N GLU A 421 4.15 20.03 8.75
CA GLU A 421 2.88 20.70 8.47
C GLU A 421 1.75 20.06 9.29
N VAL A 422 1.03 20.88 10.08
CA VAL A 422 0.01 20.41 11.04
C VAL A 422 -1.38 21.03 10.79
N VAL A 423 -1.63 21.53 9.60
CA VAL A 423 -2.95 22.07 9.25
C VAL A 423 -3.90 20.92 8.86
N ALA A 424 -5.07 20.88 9.48
CA ALA A 424 -6.18 19.99 9.11
C ALA A 424 -6.99 20.62 7.97
N LEU A 425 -7.09 19.93 6.85
CA LEU A 425 -7.91 20.32 5.70
C LEU A 425 -9.20 19.50 5.64
N GLY A 426 -9.93 19.41 6.76
CA GLY A 426 -11.14 18.58 6.90
C GLY A 426 -12.24 18.88 5.88
N GLN A 427 -12.34 20.11 5.41
CA GLN A 427 -13.30 20.53 4.37
C GLN A 427 -13.11 19.79 3.03
N ILE A 428 -11.94 19.18 2.76
CA ILE A 428 -11.72 18.37 1.56
C ILE A 428 -12.65 17.15 1.50
N HIS A 429 -13.16 16.67 2.64
CA HIS A 429 -14.05 15.51 2.69
C HIS A 429 -15.47 15.83 2.24
N GLU A 430 -15.90 17.09 2.43
CA GLU A 430 -17.20 17.61 1.98
C GLU A 430 -17.02 18.99 1.31
N PRO A 431 -16.36 19.06 0.13
CA PRO A 431 -15.91 20.32 -0.44
C PRO A 431 -17.05 21.26 -0.89
N LYS A 432 -18.27 20.73 -1.03
CA LYS A 432 -19.46 21.51 -1.40
C LYS A 432 -20.32 21.95 -0.21
N ALA A 433 -20.03 21.47 0.99
CA ALA A 433 -20.92 21.70 2.16
C ALA A 433 -21.18 23.19 2.43
N GLU A 434 -20.17 24.06 2.30
CA GLU A 434 -20.33 25.50 2.49
C GLU A 434 -21.20 26.13 1.37
N PHE A 435 -20.96 25.74 0.12
CA PHE A 435 -21.75 26.23 -1.02
C PHE A 435 -23.22 25.75 -0.92
N ASP A 436 -23.43 24.49 -0.54
CA ASP A 436 -24.78 23.93 -0.36
C ASP A 436 -25.53 24.59 0.80
N ARG A 437 -24.85 25.02 1.87
CA ARG A 437 -25.45 25.84 2.94
C ARG A 437 -25.85 27.21 2.41
N ALA A 438 -24.98 27.87 1.66
CA ALA A 438 -25.28 29.19 1.09
C ALA A 438 -26.44 29.18 0.09
N THR A 439 -26.70 28.04 -0.59
CA THR A 439 -27.83 27.91 -1.52
C THR A 439 -29.16 27.61 -0.82
N LYS A 440 -29.12 27.22 0.46
CA LYS A 440 -30.33 26.90 1.29
C LYS A 440 -30.70 28.07 2.23
N SER A 441 -29.84 29.08 2.36
CA SER A 441 -30.07 30.31 3.10
C SER A 441 -30.69 31.39 2.20
#